data_309ffdde7ffb39f5f06cfc1f37bf6534
#
_entry.id   309ffdde7ffb39f5f06cfc1f37bf6534
#
_cell.length_a   1.000
_cell.length_b   1.000
_cell.length_c   1.000
_cell.angle_alpha   90.00
_cell.angle_beta   90.00
_cell.angle_gamma   90.00
#
_symmetry.space_group_name_H-M   'P 1'
#
loop_
_entity.id
_entity.type
_entity.pdbx_description
1 polymer ?
#
loop_
_entity_poly.entity_id
_entity_poly.type
_entity_poly.pdbx_seq_one_letter_code
_entity_poly.pdbx_strand_id
1 'polypeptide(L)'
;MYLKSLKVENWQCIEYTKPIFENLMLFIGPTNNGKSSIISAIMFFLGYRNLRTKDIRNLDLPLELEGTFQNFSQANYKNLKDFIYKKELTLKIQKFPNYDVQYKIKINRDWKIITEETYREILSHIPILYIPPFQDKKQINFLVNSLFEILKRRNISEDLMVNSLKELANTLQNDYVSKGLYRNLLFEIFRSISEESQKRNHSIIGNTIVFFEEPELYLHPQAEKELYNAFIQLSNLGAQLYISTHSSNFISLKHYKSICIMRKYKEFGSKAFQFKGKLFSGDEVKYFNMNYWINPDRSELFFAKKVILVEGQTDKIVLGYLAKKLGIYKYNYSILECGSKSIIPQFIKLLNAFKIPYIAIYDKDNHYWRTDIEIENSNDKNHSIQRAINFKFGDFIEFENDIEEELYNEKRERKNYKNKPFYALKTVSEEDYIIPARLKEKIEKIYK
;
A
#
# COMPACT_ATOMS: atom_id res chain seq x y z
N MET A 1 11.19 0.93 -21.58
CA MET A 1 10.53 -0.38 -21.43
C MET A 1 9.96 -0.45 -20.02
N TYR A 2 8.70 -0.81 -19.87
CA TYR A 2 7.90 -0.73 -18.65
C TYR A 2 7.38 -2.13 -18.29
N LEU A 3 7.65 -2.62 -17.08
CA LEU A 3 7.11 -3.89 -16.59
C LEU A 3 5.65 -3.72 -16.17
N LYS A 4 4.72 -4.27 -16.94
CA LYS A 4 3.27 -4.16 -16.74
C LYS A 4 2.73 -5.12 -15.68
N SER A 5 3.22 -6.35 -15.67
CA SER A 5 2.76 -7.37 -14.72
C SER A 5 3.82 -8.45 -14.53
N LEU A 6 3.77 -9.12 -13.38
CA LEU A 6 4.59 -10.29 -13.10
C LEU A 6 3.73 -11.37 -12.43
N LYS A 7 3.62 -12.53 -13.06
CA LYS A 7 3.14 -13.76 -12.43
C LYS A 7 4.30 -14.35 -11.62
N VAL A 8 4.05 -14.70 -10.38
CA VAL A 8 5.02 -15.30 -9.46
C VAL A 8 4.41 -16.57 -8.87
N GLU A 9 5.06 -17.69 -9.08
CA GLU A 9 4.71 -18.99 -8.52
C GLU A 9 5.89 -19.60 -7.79
N ASN A 10 5.63 -20.18 -6.62
CA ASN A 10 6.58 -20.94 -5.81
C ASN A 10 7.83 -20.12 -5.38
N TRP A 11 7.65 -18.86 -5.01
CA TRP A 11 8.73 -17.95 -4.60
C TRP A 11 8.67 -17.64 -3.11
N GLN A 12 9.67 -18.01 -2.32
CA GLN A 12 9.78 -17.72 -0.87
C GLN A 12 8.46 -17.99 -0.12
N CYS A 13 7.80 -16.95 0.39
CA CYS A 13 6.50 -17.06 1.05
C CYS A 13 5.30 -16.97 0.08
N ILE A 14 5.53 -16.78 -1.21
CA ILE A 14 4.50 -16.63 -2.24
C ILE A 14 4.26 -17.97 -2.93
N GLU A 15 3.04 -18.50 -2.83
CA GLU A 15 2.64 -19.67 -3.61
C GLU A 15 2.27 -19.25 -5.03
N TYR A 16 1.34 -18.29 -5.14
CA TYR A 16 0.91 -17.74 -6.41
C TYR A 16 0.43 -16.30 -6.25
N THR A 17 0.90 -15.40 -7.12
CA THR A 17 0.35 -14.05 -7.26
C THR A 17 0.64 -13.49 -8.64
N LYS A 18 -0.19 -12.54 -9.11
CA LYS A 18 0.01 -11.87 -10.40
C LYS A 18 -0.33 -10.38 -10.27
N PRO A 19 0.53 -9.57 -9.63
CA PRO A 19 0.32 -8.14 -9.57
C PRO A 19 0.43 -7.47 -10.95
N ILE A 20 -0.38 -6.43 -11.15
CA ILE A 20 -0.30 -5.51 -12.28
C ILE A 20 0.33 -4.22 -11.77
N PHE A 21 1.31 -3.71 -12.49
CA PHE A 21 2.10 -2.57 -12.05
C PHE A 21 1.65 -1.26 -12.68
N GLU A 22 1.77 -0.19 -11.92
CA GLU A 22 1.73 1.20 -12.34
C GLU A 22 3.17 1.75 -12.28
N ASN A 23 3.39 2.99 -12.73
CA ASN A 23 4.71 3.63 -12.60
C ASN A 23 5.15 3.76 -11.13
N LEU A 24 4.22 3.99 -10.21
CA LEU A 24 4.45 3.92 -8.78
C LEU A 24 3.71 2.72 -8.20
N MET A 25 4.40 1.84 -7.50
CA MET A 25 3.83 0.71 -6.77
C MET A 25 4.22 0.75 -5.30
N LEU A 26 3.23 0.71 -4.44
CA LEU A 26 3.37 0.70 -2.99
C LEU A 26 2.98 -0.69 -2.48
N PHE A 27 3.98 -1.50 -2.11
CA PHE A 27 3.76 -2.78 -1.43
C PHE A 27 3.62 -2.53 0.06
N ILE A 28 2.39 -2.66 0.58
CA ILE A 28 2.05 -2.39 1.97
C ILE A 28 1.54 -3.64 2.67
N GLY A 29 1.48 -3.60 3.99
CA GLY A 29 0.97 -4.69 4.83
C GLY A 29 1.88 -4.96 6.02
N PRO A 30 1.47 -5.82 6.97
CA PRO A 30 2.25 -6.19 8.13
C PRO A 30 3.64 -6.75 7.82
N THR A 31 4.52 -6.73 8.80
CA THR A 31 5.84 -7.36 8.69
C THR A 31 5.70 -8.86 8.34
N ASN A 32 6.63 -9.41 7.59
CA ASN A 32 6.65 -10.81 7.14
C ASN A 32 5.47 -11.24 6.23
N ASN A 33 4.74 -10.30 5.64
CA ASN A 33 3.66 -10.60 4.70
C ASN A 33 4.11 -10.70 3.22
N GLY A 34 5.41 -10.64 2.95
CA GLY A 34 5.97 -10.90 1.63
C GLY A 34 6.21 -9.65 0.77
N LYS A 35 6.29 -8.44 1.37
CA LYS A 35 6.67 -7.20 0.64
C LYS A 35 8.04 -7.31 0.00
N SER A 36 9.07 -7.66 0.77
CA SER A 36 10.42 -7.87 0.24
C SER A 36 10.50 -9.12 -0.66
N SER A 37 9.62 -10.10 -0.45
CA SER A 37 9.59 -11.31 -1.30
C SER A 37 9.12 -10.98 -2.72
N ILE A 38 8.07 -10.15 -2.89
CA ILE A 38 7.63 -9.74 -4.23
C ILE A 38 8.68 -8.84 -4.91
N ILE A 39 9.32 -7.92 -4.18
CA ILE A 39 10.42 -7.10 -4.69
C ILE A 39 11.58 -8.00 -5.15
N SER A 40 11.99 -8.96 -4.33
CA SER A 40 13.07 -9.88 -4.67
C SER A 40 12.75 -10.77 -5.88
N ALA A 41 11.47 -11.15 -6.07
CA ALA A 41 11.02 -11.87 -7.26
C ALA A 41 11.13 -11.01 -8.52
N ILE A 42 10.72 -9.73 -8.45
CA ILE A 42 10.86 -8.79 -9.56
C ILE A 42 12.35 -8.56 -9.88
N MET A 43 13.20 -8.38 -8.87
CA MET A 43 14.65 -8.19 -9.06
C MET A 43 15.32 -9.42 -9.71
N PHE A 44 14.94 -10.64 -9.30
CA PHE A 44 15.42 -11.87 -9.95
C PHE A 44 14.92 -11.97 -11.39
N PHE A 45 13.64 -11.71 -11.63
CA PHE A 45 13.07 -11.71 -12.97
C PHE A 45 13.75 -10.70 -13.90
N LEU A 46 14.17 -9.55 -13.39
CA LEU A 46 14.90 -8.52 -14.14
C LEU A 46 16.42 -8.82 -14.26
N GLY A 47 16.89 -9.96 -13.79
CA GLY A 47 18.31 -10.34 -13.88
C GLY A 47 19.25 -9.57 -12.95
N TYR A 48 18.72 -8.80 -12.00
CA TYR A 48 19.51 -8.01 -11.04
C TYR A 48 20.16 -8.86 -9.95
N ARG A 49 19.62 -10.02 -9.66
CA ARG A 49 20.14 -10.95 -8.66
C ARG A 49 20.07 -12.40 -9.15
N ASN A 50 20.89 -13.28 -8.57
CA ASN A 50 20.86 -14.71 -8.86
C ASN A 50 19.85 -15.45 -7.99
N LEU A 51 19.35 -16.59 -8.49
CA LEU A 51 18.51 -17.53 -7.75
C LEU A 51 19.31 -18.21 -6.64
N ARG A 52 18.71 -18.32 -5.47
CA ARG A 52 19.23 -19.08 -4.33
C ARG A 52 18.20 -20.14 -3.92
N THR A 53 18.66 -21.25 -3.35
CA THR A 53 17.74 -22.33 -2.90
C THR A 53 16.64 -21.83 -1.98
N LYS A 54 16.95 -20.89 -1.07
CA LYS A 54 15.97 -20.28 -0.16
C LYS A 54 14.91 -19.38 -0.85
N ASP A 55 15.08 -19.09 -2.12
CA ASP A 55 14.12 -18.31 -2.91
C ASP A 55 12.99 -19.21 -3.44
N ILE A 56 13.15 -20.52 -3.43
CA ILE A 56 12.14 -21.50 -3.85
C ILE A 56 11.34 -21.93 -2.60
N ARG A 57 10.01 -21.76 -2.66
CA ARG A 57 9.11 -22.09 -1.55
C ARG A 57 9.03 -23.59 -1.25
N ASN A 58 8.84 -24.38 -2.32
CA ASN A 58 8.79 -25.83 -2.28
C ASN A 58 9.69 -26.39 -3.39
N LEU A 59 10.70 -27.15 -3.02
CA LEU A 59 11.71 -27.71 -3.94
C LEU A 59 11.14 -28.79 -4.87
N ASP A 60 10.03 -29.43 -4.49
CA ASP A 60 9.34 -30.46 -5.27
C ASP A 60 8.42 -29.90 -6.35
N LEU A 61 8.19 -28.59 -6.34
CA LEU A 61 7.31 -27.90 -7.28
C LEU A 61 8.11 -26.96 -8.19
N PRO A 62 7.67 -26.75 -9.44
CA PRO A 62 8.34 -25.82 -10.33
C PRO A 62 8.20 -24.38 -9.83
N LEU A 63 9.29 -23.62 -9.97
CA LEU A 63 9.29 -22.16 -9.86
C LEU A 63 8.93 -21.56 -11.21
N GLU A 64 8.00 -20.60 -11.25
CA GLU A 64 7.67 -19.87 -12.47
C GLU A 64 7.53 -18.37 -12.23
N LEU A 65 8.23 -17.59 -13.04
CA LEU A 65 8.07 -16.13 -13.14
C LEU A 65 7.75 -15.76 -14.58
N GLU A 66 6.63 -15.08 -14.81
CA GLU A 66 6.21 -14.63 -16.15
C GLU A 66 5.89 -13.14 -16.12
N GLY A 67 6.66 -12.34 -16.85
CA GLY A 67 6.52 -10.89 -16.88
C GLY A 67 6.20 -10.35 -18.25
N THR A 68 5.34 -9.34 -18.30
CA THR A 68 4.94 -8.66 -19.53
C THR A 68 5.41 -7.21 -19.48
N PHE A 69 6.10 -6.78 -20.54
CA PHE A 69 6.58 -5.42 -20.74
C PHE A 69 5.78 -4.68 -21.80
N GLN A 70 5.66 -3.36 -21.63
CA GLN A 70 5.01 -2.42 -22.56
C GLN A 70 5.80 -1.11 -22.65
N ASN A 71 5.30 -0.15 -23.43
CA ASN A 71 5.83 1.22 -23.52
C ASN A 71 7.33 1.27 -23.84
N PHE A 72 7.72 0.76 -25.00
CA PHE A 72 9.10 0.76 -25.47
C PHE A 72 9.48 2.15 -25.98
N SER A 73 10.68 2.65 -25.60
CA SER A 73 11.29 3.79 -26.30
C SER A 73 11.58 3.43 -27.78
N GLN A 74 11.72 4.43 -28.65
CA GLN A 74 12.03 4.17 -30.08
C GLN A 74 13.29 3.32 -30.24
N ALA A 75 14.34 3.60 -29.45
CA ALA A 75 15.58 2.82 -29.47
C ALA A 75 15.36 1.37 -29.04
N ASN A 76 14.67 1.15 -27.91
CA ASN A 76 14.35 -0.20 -27.43
C ASN A 76 13.44 -0.95 -28.40
N TYR A 77 12.48 -0.26 -29.00
CA TYR A 77 11.59 -0.88 -29.98
C TYR A 77 12.37 -1.37 -31.22
N LYS A 78 13.31 -0.57 -31.72
CA LYS A 78 14.14 -0.94 -32.88
C LYS A 78 14.98 -2.20 -32.62
N ASN A 79 15.54 -2.32 -31.42
CA ASN A 79 16.39 -3.45 -31.05
C ASN A 79 15.60 -4.73 -30.72
N LEU A 80 14.34 -4.59 -30.24
CA LEU A 80 13.54 -5.70 -29.73
C LEU A 80 12.32 -6.01 -30.61
N LYS A 81 12.17 -5.39 -31.81
CA LYS A 81 10.99 -5.49 -32.67
C LYS A 81 10.57 -6.92 -32.98
N ASP A 82 11.54 -7.82 -33.18
CA ASP A 82 11.30 -9.21 -33.53
C ASP A 82 10.72 -10.04 -32.38
N PHE A 83 10.80 -9.53 -31.16
CA PHE A 83 10.31 -10.13 -29.91
C PHE A 83 9.00 -9.48 -29.42
N ILE A 84 8.58 -8.35 -30.02
CA ILE A 84 7.40 -7.61 -29.60
C ILE A 84 6.18 -8.07 -30.40
N TYR A 85 5.16 -8.56 -29.68
CA TYR A 85 3.88 -8.93 -30.25
C TYR A 85 2.76 -8.08 -29.65
N LYS A 86 1.93 -7.46 -30.49
CA LYS A 86 0.83 -6.55 -30.05
C LYS A 86 1.27 -5.46 -29.06
N LYS A 87 2.46 -4.89 -29.26
CA LYS A 87 3.09 -3.89 -28.36
C LYS A 87 3.47 -4.43 -26.98
N GLU A 88 3.56 -5.73 -26.82
CA GLU A 88 3.98 -6.39 -25.59
C GLU A 88 5.18 -7.31 -25.85
N LEU A 89 6.05 -7.40 -24.86
CA LEU A 89 7.12 -8.39 -24.77
C LEU A 89 6.87 -9.21 -23.53
N THR A 90 6.75 -10.52 -23.65
CA THR A 90 6.54 -11.40 -22.49
C THR A 90 7.68 -12.38 -22.36
N LEU A 91 8.31 -12.35 -21.19
CA LEU A 91 9.41 -13.23 -20.81
C LEU A 91 8.96 -14.18 -19.70
N LYS A 92 9.59 -15.33 -19.61
CA LYS A 92 9.34 -16.32 -18.56
C LYS A 92 10.65 -16.92 -18.10
N ILE A 93 10.78 -17.08 -16.78
CA ILE A 93 11.79 -17.92 -16.12
C ILE A 93 11.04 -19.11 -15.53
N GLN A 94 11.57 -20.30 -15.76
CA GLN A 94 11.01 -21.54 -15.23
C GLN A 94 12.12 -22.45 -14.72
N LYS A 95 11.97 -23.00 -13.53
CA LYS A 95 12.89 -23.99 -12.97
C LYS A 95 12.09 -25.17 -12.45
N PHE A 96 12.27 -26.32 -13.07
CA PHE A 96 11.73 -27.58 -12.57
C PHE A 96 12.62 -28.18 -11.48
N PRO A 97 12.10 -29.03 -10.59
CA PRO A 97 12.91 -29.81 -9.67
C PRO A 97 14.01 -30.57 -10.46
N ASN A 98 15.24 -30.54 -9.94
CA ASN A 98 16.40 -31.24 -10.51
C ASN A 98 16.85 -30.81 -11.92
N TYR A 99 16.30 -29.73 -12.50
CA TYR A 99 16.73 -29.19 -13.79
C TYR A 99 17.28 -27.77 -13.63
N ASP A 100 18.04 -27.32 -14.62
CA ASP A 100 18.52 -25.95 -14.68
C ASP A 100 17.40 -24.95 -14.97
N VAL A 101 17.70 -23.67 -14.73
CA VAL A 101 16.79 -22.58 -15.02
C VAL A 101 16.61 -22.44 -16.53
N GLN A 102 15.38 -22.41 -16.99
CA GLN A 102 15.02 -22.17 -18.39
C GLN A 102 14.49 -20.75 -18.57
N TYR A 103 14.98 -20.08 -19.58
CA TYR A 103 14.54 -18.76 -20.01
C TYR A 103 13.72 -18.89 -21.30
N LYS A 104 12.56 -18.25 -21.34
CA LYS A 104 11.64 -18.35 -22.47
C LYS A 104 11.12 -16.97 -22.86
N ILE A 105 10.88 -16.79 -24.15
CA ILE A 105 10.25 -15.61 -24.73
C ILE A 105 9.00 -16.02 -25.47
N LYS A 106 7.95 -15.20 -25.39
CA LYS A 106 6.71 -15.44 -26.09
C LYS A 106 6.74 -14.72 -27.45
N ILE A 107 6.75 -15.48 -28.54
CA ILE A 107 6.69 -14.95 -29.90
C ILE A 107 5.35 -15.37 -30.50
N ASN A 108 4.53 -14.41 -30.89
CA ASN A 108 3.13 -14.63 -31.29
C ASN A 108 2.32 -15.26 -30.14
N ARG A 109 2.08 -16.56 -30.18
CA ARG A 109 1.36 -17.32 -29.14
C ARG A 109 2.21 -18.41 -28.51
N ASP A 110 3.38 -18.66 -29.04
CA ASP A 110 4.24 -19.80 -28.66
C ASP A 110 5.41 -19.36 -27.77
N TRP A 111 5.80 -20.24 -26.87
CA TRP A 111 6.98 -20.06 -26.04
C TRP A 111 8.21 -20.63 -26.74
N LYS A 112 9.24 -19.81 -26.92
CA LYS A 112 10.56 -20.24 -27.41
C LYS A 112 11.58 -20.18 -26.27
N ILE A 113 12.39 -21.21 -26.14
CA ILE A 113 13.52 -21.23 -25.21
C ILE A 113 14.61 -20.34 -25.79
N ILE A 114 15.21 -19.51 -24.92
CA ILE A 114 16.33 -18.63 -25.23
C ILE A 114 17.46 -18.90 -24.23
N THR A 115 18.67 -18.49 -24.58
CA THR A 115 19.82 -18.57 -23.64
C THR A 115 19.71 -17.53 -22.53
N GLU A 116 20.40 -17.75 -21.43
CA GLU A 116 20.49 -16.75 -20.37
C GLU A 116 21.13 -15.45 -20.86
N GLU A 117 22.10 -15.54 -21.77
CA GLU A 117 22.75 -14.37 -22.38
C GLU A 117 21.74 -13.49 -23.14
N THR A 118 20.96 -14.12 -24.04
CA THR A 118 19.89 -13.41 -24.78
C THR A 118 18.87 -12.79 -23.81
N TYR A 119 18.50 -13.52 -22.74
CA TYR A 119 17.58 -13.01 -21.73
C TYR A 119 18.15 -11.76 -21.03
N ARG A 120 19.41 -11.80 -20.61
CA ARG A 120 20.11 -10.69 -19.98
C ARG A 120 20.32 -9.51 -20.93
N GLU A 121 20.62 -9.77 -22.19
CA GLU A 121 20.75 -8.76 -23.23
C GLU A 121 19.44 -7.95 -23.40
N ILE A 122 18.29 -8.64 -23.51
CA ILE A 122 16.97 -7.99 -23.59
C ILE A 122 16.75 -7.06 -22.39
N LEU A 123 17.13 -7.48 -21.20
CA LEU A 123 16.91 -6.71 -19.95
C LEU A 123 17.98 -5.64 -19.68
N SER A 124 19.15 -5.70 -20.33
CA SER A 124 20.25 -4.75 -20.13
C SER A 124 19.88 -3.29 -20.46
N HIS A 125 18.81 -3.11 -21.23
CA HIS A 125 18.26 -1.80 -21.57
C HIS A 125 17.46 -1.14 -20.44
N ILE A 126 17.23 -1.85 -19.32
CA ILE A 126 16.51 -1.32 -18.15
C ILE A 126 17.52 -0.99 -17.05
N PRO A 127 17.83 0.28 -16.80
CA PRO A 127 18.61 0.63 -15.61
C PRO A 127 17.84 0.28 -14.34
N ILE A 128 18.51 -0.33 -13.37
CA ILE A 128 17.92 -0.71 -12.08
C ILE A 128 18.68 -0.05 -10.96
N LEU A 129 17.95 0.55 -10.03
CA LEU A 129 18.46 1.13 -8.81
C LEU A 129 17.79 0.42 -7.62
N TYR A 130 18.57 -0.17 -6.73
CA TYR A 130 18.05 -0.83 -5.54
C TYR A 130 18.56 -0.18 -4.26
N ILE A 131 17.63 0.19 -3.39
CA ILE A 131 17.87 0.83 -2.10
C ILE A 131 17.26 -0.04 -1.01
N PRO A 132 18.06 -0.89 -0.34
CA PRO A 132 17.59 -1.76 0.74
C PRO A 132 17.32 -0.98 2.04
N PRO A 133 16.58 -1.57 3.01
CA PRO A 133 16.25 -0.92 4.28
C PRO A 133 17.48 -0.67 5.16
N PHE A 134 18.42 -1.59 5.13
CA PHE A 134 19.71 -1.47 5.82
C PHE A 134 20.83 -1.55 4.79
N GLN A 135 21.85 -0.71 4.96
CA GLN A 135 22.94 -0.63 4.04
C GLN A 135 24.26 -0.65 4.80
N ASP A 136 25.20 -1.46 4.27
CA ASP A 136 26.60 -1.36 4.63
C ASP A 136 27.33 -0.38 3.70
N LYS A 137 28.57 -0.02 4.05
CA LYS A 137 29.41 0.91 3.30
C LYS A 137 29.60 0.48 1.82
N LYS A 138 29.63 -0.82 1.54
CA LYS A 138 29.80 -1.35 0.16
C LYS A 138 28.54 -1.13 -0.66
N GLN A 139 27.36 -1.37 -0.08
CA GLN A 139 26.07 -1.16 -0.75
C GLN A 139 25.83 0.31 -1.05
N ILE A 140 26.25 1.20 -0.15
CA ILE A 140 26.16 2.64 -0.32
C ILE A 140 27.04 3.11 -1.48
N ASN A 141 28.29 2.69 -1.53
CA ASN A 141 29.20 3.03 -2.62
C ASN A 141 28.66 2.52 -3.97
N PHE A 142 28.10 1.30 -3.99
CA PHE A 142 27.46 0.76 -5.18
C PHE A 142 26.25 1.61 -5.63
N LEU A 143 25.41 2.07 -4.70
CA LEU A 143 24.27 2.94 -4.98
C LEU A 143 24.71 4.27 -5.57
N VAL A 144 25.69 4.92 -4.93
CA VAL A 144 26.25 6.20 -5.41
C VAL A 144 26.79 6.04 -6.81
N ASN A 145 27.61 5.01 -7.07
CA ASN A 145 28.15 4.73 -8.40
C ASN A 145 27.04 4.46 -9.43
N SER A 146 26.00 3.73 -9.05
CA SER A 146 24.87 3.46 -9.94
C SER A 146 24.11 4.73 -10.29
N LEU A 147 23.92 5.63 -9.34
CA LEU A 147 23.32 6.96 -9.59
C LEU A 147 24.20 7.81 -10.50
N PHE A 148 25.51 7.85 -10.28
CA PHE A 148 26.46 8.54 -11.16
C PHE A 148 26.39 8.03 -12.59
N GLU A 149 26.37 6.72 -12.81
CA GLU A 149 26.25 6.14 -14.15
C GLU A 149 24.94 6.50 -14.83
N ILE A 150 23.82 6.51 -14.11
CA ILE A 150 22.52 6.94 -14.64
C ILE A 150 22.55 8.41 -15.06
N LEU A 151 23.13 9.27 -14.23
CA LEU A 151 23.24 10.72 -14.49
C LEU A 151 24.18 11.00 -15.67
N LYS A 152 25.32 10.33 -15.74
CA LYS A 152 26.31 10.44 -16.83
C LYS A 152 25.72 10.04 -18.17
N ARG A 153 24.98 8.94 -18.24
CA ARG A 153 24.27 8.50 -19.47
C ARG A 153 23.26 9.54 -19.98
N ARG A 154 22.84 10.48 -19.15
CA ARG A 154 21.84 11.51 -19.44
C ARG A 154 22.44 12.88 -19.72
N ASN A 155 23.77 13.00 -19.83
CA ASN A 155 24.49 14.28 -20.04
C ASN A 155 24.06 15.37 -19.04
N ILE A 156 23.83 14.99 -17.78
CA ILE A 156 23.51 15.96 -16.74
C ILE A 156 24.80 16.54 -16.23
N SER A 157 24.98 17.84 -16.49
CA SER A 157 26.14 18.59 -16.06
C SER A 157 26.23 18.71 -14.54
N GLU A 158 27.43 18.85 -14.06
CA GLU A 158 27.98 18.56 -12.74
C GLU A 158 27.48 19.38 -11.54
N ASP A 159 26.61 20.41 -11.68
CA ASP A 159 26.69 21.54 -10.77
C ASP A 159 26.01 21.43 -9.39
N LEU A 160 24.92 20.72 -9.21
CA LEU A 160 24.25 20.61 -7.90
C LEU A 160 24.10 19.15 -7.43
N MET A 161 23.66 18.28 -8.30
CA MET A 161 23.44 16.87 -7.97
C MET A 161 24.74 16.11 -7.75
N VAL A 162 25.75 16.40 -8.54
CA VAL A 162 27.08 15.80 -8.42
C VAL A 162 27.72 16.22 -7.11
N ASN A 163 27.52 17.48 -6.68
CA ASN A 163 28.02 17.94 -5.38
C ASN A 163 27.33 17.23 -4.21
N SER A 164 26.00 17.09 -4.23
CA SER A 164 25.29 16.32 -3.19
C SER A 164 25.68 14.84 -3.18
N LEU A 165 25.92 14.24 -4.35
CA LEU A 165 26.41 12.85 -4.44
C LEU A 165 27.87 12.75 -4.02
N LYS A 166 28.73 13.73 -4.30
CA LYS A 166 30.11 13.80 -3.81
C LYS A 166 30.14 14.03 -2.29
N GLU A 167 29.30 14.90 -1.76
CA GLU A 167 29.13 15.05 -0.30
C GLU A 167 28.69 13.76 0.34
N LEU A 168 27.71 13.05 -0.26
CA LEU A 168 27.30 11.74 0.19
C LEU A 168 28.49 10.76 0.18
N ALA A 169 29.22 10.68 -0.94
CA ALA A 169 30.37 9.79 -1.06
C ALA A 169 31.47 10.14 -0.06
N ASN A 170 31.76 11.42 0.16
CA ASN A 170 32.76 11.89 1.13
C ASN A 170 32.32 11.66 2.58
N THR A 171 31.05 11.93 2.90
CA THR A 171 30.47 11.68 4.22
C THR A 171 30.53 10.18 4.57
N LEU A 172 30.36 9.32 3.57
CA LEU A 172 30.37 7.87 3.70
C LEU A 172 31.78 7.27 3.87
N GLN A 173 32.85 8.03 3.61
CA GLN A 173 34.22 7.62 3.91
C GLN A 173 34.50 7.65 5.42
N ASN A 174 33.75 8.41 6.20
CA ASN A 174 33.85 8.46 7.67
C ASN A 174 33.16 7.25 8.31
N ASP A 175 33.85 6.57 9.22
CA ASP A 175 33.36 5.35 9.90
C ASP A 175 32.18 5.61 10.88
N TYR A 176 31.79 6.87 11.09
CA TYR A 176 30.78 7.31 12.07
C TYR A 176 29.48 7.83 11.47
N VAL A 177 29.15 7.45 10.23
CA VAL A 177 27.89 7.93 9.62
C VAL A 177 26.68 7.23 10.25
N SER A 178 25.81 8.01 10.88
CA SER A 178 24.56 7.48 11.40
C SER A 178 23.60 7.06 10.27
N LYS A 179 22.82 6.01 10.53
CA LYS A 179 21.81 5.53 9.56
C LYS A 179 20.79 6.63 9.21
N GLY A 180 20.48 7.52 10.15
CA GLY A 180 19.60 8.66 9.94
C GLY A 180 20.18 9.69 8.97
N LEU A 181 21.46 10.03 9.11
CA LEU A 181 22.13 10.96 8.18
C LEU A 181 22.11 10.41 6.75
N TYR A 182 22.40 9.13 6.58
CA TYR A 182 22.35 8.49 5.27
C TYR A 182 20.94 8.56 4.63
N ARG A 183 19.89 8.29 5.39
CA ARG A 183 18.50 8.36 4.88
C ARG A 183 18.10 9.78 4.51
N ASN A 184 18.49 10.77 5.31
CA ASN A 184 18.26 12.17 4.98
C ASN A 184 18.99 12.59 3.70
N LEU A 185 20.21 12.13 3.49
CA LEU A 185 20.95 12.40 2.24
C LEU A 185 20.27 11.74 1.03
N LEU A 186 19.78 10.52 1.13
CA LEU A 186 18.98 9.89 0.08
C LEU A 186 17.70 10.68 -0.20
N PHE A 187 17.01 11.14 0.83
CA PHE A 187 15.83 11.98 0.68
C PHE A 187 16.16 13.25 -0.11
N GLU A 188 17.23 13.97 0.24
CA GLU A 188 17.65 15.18 -0.46
C GLU A 188 18.02 14.90 -1.94
N ILE A 189 18.67 13.75 -2.22
CA ILE A 189 18.98 13.34 -3.59
C ILE A 189 17.70 13.12 -4.40
N PHE A 190 16.73 12.35 -3.88
CA PHE A 190 15.49 12.11 -4.60
C PHE A 190 14.66 13.38 -4.79
N ARG A 191 14.65 14.27 -3.79
CA ARG A 191 14.04 15.59 -3.88
C ARG A 191 14.68 16.41 -5.00
N SER A 192 16.00 16.53 -5.02
CA SER A 192 16.74 17.26 -6.05
C SER A 192 16.55 16.69 -7.45
N ILE A 193 16.55 15.35 -7.59
CA ILE A 193 16.24 14.66 -8.87
C ILE A 193 14.82 15.00 -9.32
N SER A 194 13.87 15.05 -8.42
CA SER A 194 12.48 15.40 -8.74
C SER A 194 12.34 16.84 -9.19
N GLU A 195 12.90 17.79 -8.44
CA GLU A 195 12.87 19.22 -8.76
C GLU A 195 13.53 19.53 -10.11
N GLU A 196 14.71 18.95 -10.36
CA GLU A 196 15.41 19.15 -11.62
C GLU A 196 14.69 18.49 -12.79
N SER A 197 14.10 17.31 -12.58
CA SER A 197 13.26 16.65 -13.59
C SER A 197 12.05 17.50 -13.98
N GLN A 198 11.44 18.20 -13.01
CA GLN A 198 10.32 19.11 -13.27
C GLN A 198 10.75 20.32 -14.09
N LYS A 199 11.86 20.98 -13.73
CA LYS A 199 12.39 22.12 -14.49
C LYS A 199 12.65 21.76 -15.95
N ARG A 200 13.14 20.55 -16.22
CA ARG A 200 13.41 20.04 -17.57
C ARG A 200 12.19 19.49 -18.28
N ASN A 201 11.06 19.36 -17.58
CA ASN A 201 9.86 18.67 -18.06
C ASN A 201 10.14 17.25 -18.59
N HIS A 202 11.19 16.63 -18.05
CA HIS A 202 11.69 15.31 -18.43
C HIS A 202 12.36 14.63 -17.24
N SER A 203 12.04 13.35 -17.02
CA SER A 203 12.64 12.61 -15.91
C SER A 203 14.11 12.30 -16.15
N ILE A 204 14.94 12.73 -15.21
CA ILE A 204 16.37 12.39 -15.18
C ILE A 204 16.58 10.87 -15.03
N ILE A 205 15.73 10.21 -14.27
CA ILE A 205 15.73 8.76 -14.09
C ILE A 205 14.63 8.06 -14.88
N GLY A 206 14.13 8.66 -15.95
CA GLY A 206 13.11 8.05 -16.83
C GLY A 206 13.57 6.71 -17.39
N ASN A 207 12.63 5.76 -17.56
CA ASN A 207 12.88 4.38 -17.92
C ASN A 207 13.79 3.59 -16.97
N THR A 208 14.05 4.12 -15.76
CA THR A 208 14.75 3.40 -14.68
C THR A 208 13.74 2.72 -13.79
N ILE A 209 14.03 1.50 -13.37
CA ILE A 209 13.28 0.81 -12.31
C ILE A 209 14.01 1.07 -10.98
N VAL A 210 13.30 1.67 -10.03
CA VAL A 210 13.81 1.95 -8.69
C VAL A 210 13.10 1.06 -7.69
N PHE A 211 13.84 0.26 -6.96
CA PHE A 211 13.36 -0.45 -5.77
C PHE A 211 13.80 0.30 -4.54
N PHE A 212 12.86 0.68 -3.70
CA PHE A 212 13.18 1.33 -2.44
C PHE A 212 12.42 0.65 -1.30
N GLU A 213 13.15 -0.03 -0.43
CA GLU A 213 12.56 -0.71 0.72
C GLU A 213 12.62 0.20 1.95
N GLU A 214 11.44 0.34 2.60
CA GLU A 214 11.23 1.10 3.83
C GLU A 214 11.87 2.50 3.79
N PRO A 215 11.50 3.36 2.81
CA PRO A 215 12.07 4.71 2.68
C PRO A 215 11.83 5.60 3.89
N GLU A 216 10.80 5.32 4.68
CA GLU A 216 10.41 6.04 5.89
C GLU A 216 11.40 5.90 7.05
N LEU A 217 12.24 4.87 7.05
CA LEU A 217 13.15 4.64 8.16
C LEU A 217 14.03 5.86 8.44
N TYR A 218 13.98 6.33 9.68
CA TYR A 218 14.74 7.49 10.18
C TYR A 218 14.35 8.85 9.57
N LEU A 219 13.23 8.95 8.84
CA LEU A 219 12.68 10.22 8.37
C LEU A 219 11.61 10.76 9.34
N HIS A 220 11.49 12.08 9.39
CA HIS A 220 10.34 12.72 10.04
C HIS A 220 9.10 12.63 9.13
N PRO A 221 7.87 12.64 9.70
CA PRO A 221 6.64 12.53 8.92
C PRO A 221 6.50 13.58 7.79
N GLN A 222 7.03 14.77 7.98
CA GLN A 222 7.06 15.81 6.95
C GLN A 222 7.96 15.40 5.77
N ALA A 223 9.17 14.91 6.06
CA ALA A 223 10.10 14.43 5.03
C ALA A 223 9.54 13.20 4.29
N GLU A 224 8.80 12.32 4.96
CA GLU A 224 8.11 11.20 4.30
C GLU A 224 7.08 11.70 3.27
N LYS A 225 6.29 12.72 3.61
CA LYS A 225 5.31 13.33 2.69
C LYS A 225 5.97 13.98 1.49
N GLU A 226 7.08 14.71 1.70
CA GLU A 226 7.85 15.31 0.61
C GLU A 226 8.47 14.25 -0.29
N LEU A 227 9.04 13.17 0.29
CA LEU A 227 9.58 12.05 -0.46
C LEU A 227 8.50 11.34 -1.29
N TYR A 228 7.32 11.15 -0.72
CA TYR A 228 6.17 10.59 -1.45
C TYR A 228 5.78 11.46 -2.65
N ASN A 229 5.74 12.78 -2.47
CA ASN A 229 5.47 13.71 -3.56
C ASN A 229 6.56 13.62 -4.65
N ALA A 230 7.84 13.52 -4.27
CA ALA A 230 8.93 13.31 -5.20
C ALA A 230 8.76 12.01 -6.00
N PHE A 231 8.35 10.91 -5.37
CA PHE A 231 8.08 9.64 -6.05
C PHE A 231 6.91 9.76 -7.05
N ILE A 232 5.83 10.45 -6.68
CA ILE A 232 4.71 10.70 -7.60
C ILE A 232 5.20 11.47 -8.84
N GLN A 233 5.98 12.53 -8.64
CA GLN A 233 6.50 13.35 -9.72
C GLN A 233 7.42 12.56 -10.66
N LEU A 234 8.37 11.79 -10.10
CA LEU A 234 9.28 10.96 -10.87
C LEU A 234 8.53 9.86 -11.65
N SER A 235 7.50 9.28 -11.04
CA SER A 235 6.67 8.27 -11.71
C SER A 235 5.86 8.85 -12.88
N ASN A 236 5.34 10.07 -12.73
CA ASN A 236 4.63 10.79 -13.80
C ASN A 236 5.56 11.13 -14.97
N LEU A 237 6.84 11.31 -14.70
CA LEU A 237 7.88 11.59 -15.69
C LEU A 237 8.54 10.31 -16.26
N GLY A 238 7.99 9.11 -15.98
CA GLY A 238 8.36 7.86 -16.62
C GLY A 238 9.38 6.99 -15.89
N ALA A 239 9.71 7.27 -14.62
CA ALA A 239 10.38 6.31 -13.76
C ALA A 239 9.39 5.25 -13.27
N GLN A 240 9.85 4.03 -13.05
CA GLN A 240 9.05 2.96 -12.47
C GLN A 240 9.56 2.66 -11.05
N LEU A 241 8.73 2.95 -10.04
CA LEU A 241 9.09 2.92 -8.63
C LEU A 241 8.36 1.79 -7.91
N TYR A 242 9.12 0.88 -7.29
CA TYR A 242 8.62 -0.21 -6.47
C TYR A 242 9.03 0.02 -5.02
N ILE A 243 8.08 0.42 -4.19
CA ILE A 243 8.31 0.84 -2.80
C ILE A 243 7.68 -0.18 -1.85
N SER A 244 8.43 -0.71 -0.90
CA SER A 244 7.84 -1.38 0.27
C SER A 244 7.79 -0.40 1.44
N THR A 245 6.64 -0.29 2.10
CA THR A 245 6.50 0.66 3.21
C THR A 245 5.54 0.17 4.29
N HIS A 246 5.76 0.66 5.51
CA HIS A 246 4.86 0.55 6.65
C HIS A 246 4.23 1.91 7.02
N SER A 247 4.62 2.99 6.35
CA SER A 247 4.13 4.33 6.65
C SER A 247 2.81 4.64 5.95
N SER A 248 1.86 5.14 6.72
CA SER A 248 0.59 5.68 6.22
C SER A 248 0.76 6.98 5.41
N ASN A 249 1.90 7.69 5.56
CA ASN A 249 2.20 8.90 4.80
C ASN A 249 2.42 8.66 3.31
N PHE A 250 2.74 7.42 2.90
CA PHE A 250 2.87 7.03 1.49
C PHE A 250 1.55 6.59 0.85
N ILE A 251 0.42 6.67 1.56
CA ILE A 251 -0.88 6.24 1.05
C ILE A 251 -1.73 7.43 0.64
N SER A 252 -2.16 7.45 -0.63
CA SER A 252 -3.11 8.41 -1.15
C SER A 252 -4.16 7.72 -2.01
N LEU A 253 -5.42 8.03 -1.78
CA LEU A 253 -6.52 7.50 -2.61
C LEU A 253 -6.54 8.11 -4.02
N LYS A 254 -5.94 9.25 -4.25
CA LYS A 254 -5.72 9.76 -5.60
C LYS A 254 -4.93 8.77 -6.44
N HIS A 255 -4.01 8.03 -5.81
CA HIS A 255 -3.15 7.04 -6.43
C HIS A 255 -3.47 5.60 -5.97
N TYR A 256 -4.74 5.30 -5.68
CA TYR A 256 -5.17 3.99 -5.15
C TYR A 256 -4.75 2.79 -6.02
N LYS A 257 -4.60 2.98 -7.33
CA LYS A 257 -4.13 1.92 -8.25
C LYS A 257 -2.68 1.51 -7.98
N SER A 258 -1.90 2.39 -7.36
CA SER A 258 -0.53 2.10 -6.93
C SER A 258 -0.47 1.21 -5.69
N ILE A 259 -1.55 1.10 -4.92
CA ILE A 259 -1.57 0.35 -3.66
C ILE A 259 -1.68 -1.16 -3.95
N CYS A 260 -0.73 -1.92 -3.39
CA CYS A 260 -0.70 -3.38 -3.42
C CYS A 260 -0.55 -3.91 -1.99
N ILE A 261 -1.63 -4.44 -1.42
CA ILE A 261 -1.61 -4.98 -0.07
C ILE A 261 -1.11 -6.41 -0.11
N MET A 262 -0.01 -6.68 0.60
CA MET A 262 0.52 -8.03 0.78
C MET A 262 -0.07 -8.66 2.04
N ARG A 263 -0.76 -9.80 1.90
CA ARG A 263 -1.33 -10.57 3.01
C ARG A 263 -0.86 -12.00 2.97
N LYS A 264 -0.50 -12.51 4.14
CA LYS A 264 -0.07 -13.89 4.34
C LYS A 264 -1.20 -14.74 4.90
N TYR A 265 -1.44 -15.86 4.26
CA TYR A 265 -2.39 -16.90 4.68
C TYR A 265 -1.63 -18.15 5.10
N LYS A 266 -2.16 -18.89 6.08
CA LYS A 266 -1.51 -20.12 6.55
C LYS A 266 -1.42 -21.18 5.44
N GLU A 267 -2.47 -21.32 4.65
CA GLU A 267 -2.59 -22.37 3.61
C GLU A 267 -1.90 -21.95 2.30
N PHE A 268 -2.10 -20.71 1.84
CA PHE A 268 -1.75 -20.26 0.50
C PHE A 268 -0.53 -19.31 0.45
N GLY A 269 0.16 -19.11 1.58
CA GLY A 269 1.27 -18.18 1.64
C GLY A 269 0.85 -16.71 1.40
N SER A 270 1.76 -15.91 0.87
CA SER A 270 1.53 -14.48 0.64
C SER A 270 0.87 -14.23 -0.71
N LYS A 271 -0.13 -13.34 -0.73
CA LYS A 271 -0.84 -12.90 -1.93
C LYS A 271 -0.91 -11.38 -2.00
N ALA A 272 -0.86 -10.86 -3.23
CA ALA A 272 -1.02 -9.45 -3.54
C ALA A 272 -2.51 -9.12 -3.79
N PHE A 273 -2.99 -8.06 -3.16
CA PHE A 273 -4.34 -7.53 -3.33
C PHE A 273 -4.25 -6.11 -3.86
N GLN A 274 -4.90 -5.88 -5.00
CA GLN A 274 -4.93 -4.59 -5.69
C GLN A 274 -6.35 -4.32 -6.20
N PHE A 275 -6.69 -3.05 -6.33
CA PHE A 275 -7.89 -2.64 -7.02
C PHE A 275 -7.54 -1.78 -8.24
N LYS A 276 -7.91 -2.24 -9.44
CA LYS A 276 -7.61 -1.59 -10.73
C LYS A 276 -8.84 -0.97 -11.40
N GLY A 277 -10.03 -1.22 -10.85
CA GLY A 277 -11.28 -0.65 -11.34
C GLY A 277 -11.40 0.84 -11.05
N LYS A 278 -12.55 1.41 -11.36
CA LYS A 278 -12.93 2.78 -10.98
C LYS A 278 -13.55 2.73 -9.58
N LEU A 279 -12.87 3.30 -8.60
CA LEU A 279 -13.31 3.27 -7.20
C LEU A 279 -14.49 4.21 -6.96
N PHE A 280 -14.42 5.43 -7.49
CA PHE A 280 -15.44 6.46 -7.33
C PHE A 280 -15.78 7.14 -8.66
N SER A 281 -17.02 7.59 -8.81
CA SER A 281 -17.44 8.42 -9.94
C SER A 281 -16.90 9.86 -9.82
N GLY A 282 -16.95 10.63 -10.91
CA GLY A 282 -16.50 12.03 -10.88
C GLY A 282 -17.26 12.89 -9.87
N ASP A 283 -18.55 12.62 -9.71
CA ASP A 283 -19.42 13.34 -8.76
C ASP A 283 -19.14 12.91 -7.32
N GLU A 284 -18.94 11.60 -7.06
CA GLU A 284 -18.51 11.12 -5.75
C GLU A 284 -17.18 11.76 -5.32
N VAL A 285 -16.23 11.99 -6.24
CA VAL A 285 -14.95 12.68 -5.93
C VAL A 285 -15.18 14.15 -5.56
N LYS A 286 -16.11 14.84 -6.22
CA LYS A 286 -16.42 16.25 -5.92
C LYS A 286 -17.05 16.43 -4.55
N TYR A 287 -18.02 15.56 -4.20
CA TYR A 287 -18.75 15.64 -2.94
C TYR A 287 -18.00 15.00 -1.77
N PHE A 288 -17.24 13.98 -2.06
CA PHE A 288 -16.38 13.27 -1.14
C PHE A 288 -14.94 13.72 -1.39
N ASN A 289 -14.53 14.80 -0.76
CA ASN A 289 -13.16 15.28 -0.87
C ASN A 289 -12.22 14.25 -0.21
N MET A 290 -11.91 13.21 -0.97
CA MET A 290 -11.20 12.02 -0.51
C MET A 290 -9.81 12.33 0.02
N ASN A 291 -9.18 13.40 -0.48
CA ASN A 291 -7.91 13.87 0.07
C ASN A 291 -8.06 14.43 1.49
N TYR A 292 -9.27 14.91 1.84
CA TYR A 292 -9.60 15.39 3.18
C TYR A 292 -9.93 14.23 4.13
N TRP A 293 -10.64 13.20 3.64
CA TRP A 293 -11.12 12.09 4.49
C TRP A 293 -10.11 10.97 4.68
N ILE A 294 -9.13 10.81 3.77
CA ILE A 294 -8.01 9.89 3.96
C ILE A 294 -6.73 10.71 4.15
N ASN A 295 -6.49 11.02 5.40
CA ASN A 295 -5.23 11.51 5.92
C ASN A 295 -4.40 10.31 6.44
N PRO A 296 -3.15 10.50 6.84
CA PRO A 296 -2.32 9.44 7.39
C PRO A 296 -2.95 8.66 8.54
N ASP A 297 -3.71 9.32 9.41
CA ASP A 297 -4.37 8.69 10.57
C ASP A 297 -5.46 7.69 10.14
N ARG A 298 -6.19 8.00 9.05
CA ARG A 298 -7.21 7.11 8.48
C ARG A 298 -6.62 6.06 7.55
N SER A 299 -5.43 6.30 7.01
CA SER A 299 -4.72 5.34 6.16
C SER A 299 -4.27 4.08 6.91
N GLU A 300 -4.30 4.08 8.25
CA GLU A 300 -4.09 2.89 9.08
C GLU A 300 -5.00 1.71 8.68
N LEU A 301 -6.19 2.00 8.13
CA LEU A 301 -7.12 0.96 7.68
C LEU A 301 -6.49 -0.05 6.71
N PHE A 302 -5.50 0.37 5.90
CA PHE A 302 -4.83 -0.51 4.95
C PHE A 302 -3.88 -1.52 5.61
N PHE A 303 -3.47 -1.26 6.84
CA PHE A 303 -2.59 -2.12 7.65
C PHE A 303 -3.37 -2.98 8.65
N ALA A 304 -4.62 -2.64 8.91
CA ALA A 304 -5.46 -3.32 9.87
C ALA A 304 -5.84 -4.74 9.42
N LYS A 305 -5.92 -5.66 10.37
CA LYS A 305 -6.49 -7.01 10.15
C LYS A 305 -8.01 -6.94 9.97
N LYS A 306 -8.68 -6.03 10.70
CA LYS A 306 -10.12 -5.75 10.60
C LYS A 306 -10.34 -4.27 10.91
N VAL A 307 -11.23 -3.61 10.18
CA VAL A 307 -11.62 -2.21 10.41
C VAL A 307 -12.99 -2.15 11.05
N ILE A 308 -13.09 -1.37 12.10
CA ILE A 308 -14.34 -1.06 12.79
C ILE A 308 -14.74 0.36 12.37
N LEU A 309 -15.77 0.48 11.52
CA LEU A 309 -16.29 1.77 11.08
C LEU A 309 -17.31 2.25 12.09
N VAL A 310 -17.16 3.48 12.56
CA VAL A 310 -18.08 4.12 13.52
C VAL A 310 -18.49 5.50 13.01
N GLU A 311 -19.64 6.00 13.47
CA GLU A 311 -20.13 7.31 13.05
C GLU A 311 -19.27 8.45 13.58
N GLY A 312 -18.97 8.44 14.88
CA GLY A 312 -18.38 9.57 15.57
C GLY A 312 -17.28 9.22 16.58
N GLN A 313 -16.79 10.27 17.20
CA GLN A 313 -15.69 10.19 18.18
C GLN A 313 -16.12 9.47 19.46
N THR A 314 -17.37 9.62 19.88
CA THR A 314 -17.93 8.96 21.08
C THR A 314 -17.82 7.44 20.93
N ASP A 315 -18.30 6.91 19.78
CA ASP A 315 -18.26 5.48 19.49
C ASP A 315 -16.82 4.95 19.51
N LYS A 316 -15.89 5.68 18.85
CA LYS A 316 -14.49 5.32 18.78
C LYS A 316 -13.86 5.17 20.17
N ILE A 317 -14.10 6.15 21.04
CA ILE A 317 -13.53 6.20 22.39
C ILE A 317 -14.15 5.11 23.27
N VAL A 318 -15.49 5.05 23.30
CA VAL A 318 -16.22 4.14 24.17
C VAL A 318 -15.97 2.69 23.81
N LEU A 319 -16.11 2.30 22.54
CA LEU A 319 -15.87 0.93 22.11
C LEU A 319 -14.44 0.47 22.36
N GLY A 320 -13.47 1.36 22.11
CA GLY A 320 -12.07 1.08 22.39
C GLY A 320 -11.78 0.89 23.88
N TYR A 321 -12.36 1.74 24.73
CA TYR A 321 -12.21 1.68 26.18
C TYR A 321 -12.86 0.42 26.75
N LEU A 322 -14.11 0.15 26.42
CA LEU A 322 -14.85 -1.00 26.92
C LEU A 322 -14.26 -2.33 26.45
N ALA A 323 -13.75 -2.40 25.23
CA ALA A 323 -13.04 -3.58 24.76
C ALA A 323 -11.76 -3.85 25.57
N LYS A 324 -11.03 -2.79 26.00
CA LYS A 324 -9.89 -2.91 26.91
C LYS A 324 -10.33 -3.35 28.31
N LYS A 325 -11.39 -2.77 28.85
CA LYS A 325 -11.97 -3.17 30.16
C LYS A 325 -12.42 -4.63 30.17
N LEU A 326 -12.90 -5.14 29.03
CA LEU A 326 -13.29 -6.56 28.84
C LEU A 326 -12.10 -7.49 28.52
N GLY A 327 -10.89 -6.97 28.31
CA GLY A 327 -9.72 -7.77 27.96
C GLY A 327 -9.72 -8.38 26.55
N ILE A 328 -10.59 -7.91 25.65
CA ILE A 328 -10.77 -8.44 24.28
C ILE A 328 -10.24 -7.52 23.18
N TYR A 329 -9.69 -6.36 23.55
CA TYR A 329 -9.14 -5.39 22.58
C TYR A 329 -8.02 -5.99 21.74
N LYS A 330 -8.08 -5.76 20.42
CA LYS A 330 -7.09 -6.27 19.46
C LYS A 330 -6.34 -5.10 18.82
N TYR A 331 -5.07 -4.93 19.12
CA TYR A 331 -4.23 -3.84 18.60
C TYR A 331 -4.04 -3.85 17.08
N ASN A 332 -4.31 -4.97 16.41
CA ASN A 332 -4.28 -5.08 14.97
C ASN A 332 -5.63 -4.80 14.29
N TYR A 333 -6.63 -4.34 15.05
CA TYR A 333 -7.88 -3.78 14.56
C TYR A 333 -7.79 -2.27 14.58
N SER A 334 -8.35 -1.58 13.59
CA SER A 334 -8.43 -0.12 13.55
C SER A 334 -9.87 0.33 13.73
N ILE A 335 -10.13 1.23 14.68
CA ILE A 335 -11.45 1.88 14.85
C ILE A 335 -11.40 3.18 14.08
N LEU A 336 -12.16 3.26 13.00
CA LEU A 336 -12.20 4.41 12.09
C LEU A 336 -13.47 5.23 12.31
N GLU A 337 -13.30 6.47 12.73
CA GLU A 337 -14.34 7.46 12.78
C GLU A 337 -14.64 8.00 11.37
N CYS A 338 -15.87 7.80 10.88
CA CYS A 338 -16.29 8.22 9.56
C CYS A 338 -16.72 9.70 9.50
N GLY A 339 -17.04 10.31 10.64
CA GLY A 339 -17.49 11.70 10.77
C GLY A 339 -18.99 11.88 10.53
N SER A 340 -19.65 10.99 9.81
CA SER A 340 -21.09 10.91 9.70
C SER A 340 -21.54 9.57 9.13
N LYS A 341 -22.77 9.18 9.42
CA LYS A 341 -23.46 8.02 8.87
C LYS A 341 -23.43 7.96 7.34
N SER A 342 -23.60 9.11 6.68
CA SER A 342 -23.63 9.22 5.20
C SER A 342 -22.28 8.85 4.53
N ILE A 343 -21.20 8.87 5.28
CA ILE A 343 -19.83 8.59 4.78
C ILE A 343 -19.45 7.10 4.90
N ILE A 344 -20.09 6.37 5.79
CA ILE A 344 -19.82 4.95 6.03
C ILE A 344 -19.86 4.12 4.73
N PRO A 345 -20.86 4.27 3.83
CA PRO A 345 -20.91 3.51 2.58
C PRO A 345 -19.69 3.68 1.69
N GLN A 346 -19.05 4.86 1.67
CA GLN A 346 -17.85 5.12 0.88
C GLN A 346 -16.64 4.38 1.44
N PHE A 347 -16.48 4.35 2.78
CA PHE A 347 -15.45 3.53 3.40
C PHE A 347 -15.69 2.03 3.16
N ILE A 348 -16.95 1.57 3.25
CA ILE A 348 -17.30 0.18 2.92
C ILE A 348 -16.92 -0.15 1.47
N LYS A 349 -17.20 0.72 0.51
CA LYS A 349 -16.82 0.56 -0.90
C LYS A 349 -15.30 0.41 -1.06
N LEU A 350 -14.53 1.23 -0.34
CA LEU A 350 -13.06 1.15 -0.30
C LEU A 350 -12.59 -0.18 0.28
N LEU A 351 -13.11 -0.58 1.44
CA LEU A 351 -12.74 -1.81 2.12
C LEU A 351 -13.07 -3.05 1.29
N ASN A 352 -14.23 -3.06 0.62
CA ASN A 352 -14.63 -4.11 -0.32
C ASN A 352 -13.66 -4.20 -1.51
N ALA A 353 -13.26 -3.06 -2.08
CA ALA A 353 -12.34 -3.00 -3.22
C ALA A 353 -10.98 -3.64 -2.90
N PHE A 354 -10.46 -3.39 -1.69
CA PHE A 354 -9.19 -3.95 -1.22
C PHE A 354 -9.36 -5.24 -0.42
N LYS A 355 -10.59 -5.77 -0.33
CA LYS A 355 -10.91 -7.00 0.43
C LYS A 355 -10.45 -6.93 1.89
N ILE A 356 -10.55 -5.76 2.51
CA ILE A 356 -10.20 -5.56 3.92
C ILE A 356 -11.40 -5.96 4.77
N PRO A 357 -11.24 -6.86 5.76
CA PRO A 357 -12.33 -7.22 6.67
C PRO A 357 -12.79 -6.01 7.48
N TYR A 358 -14.10 -5.85 7.68
CA TYR A 358 -14.66 -4.75 8.44
C TYR A 358 -15.94 -5.11 9.18
N ILE A 359 -16.31 -4.25 10.11
CA ILE A 359 -17.65 -4.18 10.71
C ILE A 359 -18.08 -2.73 10.75
N ALA A 360 -19.29 -2.44 10.27
CA ALA A 360 -19.86 -1.11 10.32
C ALA A 360 -20.82 -1.01 11.52
N ILE A 361 -20.65 0.04 12.30
CA ILE A 361 -21.48 0.33 13.48
C ILE A 361 -22.17 1.66 13.25
N TYR A 362 -23.47 1.69 13.42
CA TYR A 362 -24.26 2.90 13.22
C TYR A 362 -25.54 2.90 14.08
N ASP A 363 -26.08 4.10 14.30
CA ASP A 363 -27.26 4.35 15.08
C ASP A 363 -28.52 4.21 14.23
N LYS A 364 -29.60 3.59 14.74
CA LYS A 364 -30.90 3.63 14.06
C LYS A 364 -31.54 5.01 14.15
N ASP A 365 -31.25 5.75 15.22
CA ASP A 365 -31.78 7.08 15.44
C ASP A 365 -33.32 7.16 15.57
N ASN A 366 -33.95 6.10 16.07
CA ASN A 366 -35.43 6.04 16.25
C ASN A 366 -35.87 6.68 17.55
N HIS A 367 -35.32 7.84 17.90
CA HIS A 367 -35.72 8.53 19.12
C HIS A 367 -37.16 9.06 19.04
N TYR A 368 -37.92 8.96 20.15
CA TYR A 368 -39.32 9.36 20.23
C TYR A 368 -39.59 10.87 20.02
N TRP A 369 -38.54 11.71 20.12
CA TRP A 369 -38.63 13.15 19.87
C TRP A 369 -38.32 13.55 18.43
N ARG A 370 -37.95 12.62 17.55
CA ARG A 370 -37.70 12.91 16.14
C ARG A 370 -39.02 12.94 15.37
N THR A 371 -39.06 13.77 14.35
CA THR A 371 -40.15 13.79 13.39
C THR A 371 -40.07 12.59 12.45
N ASP A 372 -41.20 12.20 11.86
CA ASP A 372 -41.26 11.09 10.90
C ASP A 372 -40.27 11.30 9.74
N ILE A 373 -40.14 12.56 9.27
CA ILE A 373 -39.19 12.93 8.20
C ILE A 373 -37.72 12.70 8.62
N GLU A 374 -37.35 13.04 9.87
CA GLU A 374 -36.02 12.81 10.41
C GLU A 374 -35.70 11.31 10.52
N ILE A 375 -36.70 10.52 10.94
CA ILE A 375 -36.59 9.06 11.04
C ILE A 375 -36.45 8.45 9.64
N GLU A 376 -37.25 8.86 8.67
CA GLU A 376 -37.19 8.39 7.28
C GLU A 376 -35.81 8.68 6.67
N ASN A 377 -35.31 9.91 6.80
CA ASN A 377 -33.98 10.31 6.34
C ASN A 377 -32.86 9.48 7.01
N SER A 378 -32.98 9.11 8.28
CA SER A 378 -32.03 8.26 8.97
C SER A 378 -32.10 6.82 8.45
N ASN A 379 -33.31 6.30 8.23
CA ASN A 379 -33.53 4.96 7.68
C ASN A 379 -32.97 4.83 6.26
N ASP A 380 -33.09 5.84 5.41
CA ASP A 380 -32.49 5.84 4.07
C ASP A 380 -30.96 5.72 4.12
N LYS A 381 -30.33 6.40 5.08
CA LYS A 381 -28.88 6.28 5.31
C LYS A 381 -28.52 4.88 5.83
N ASN A 382 -29.31 4.32 6.77
CA ASN A 382 -29.15 2.97 7.28
C ASN A 382 -29.24 1.94 6.15
N HIS A 383 -30.26 2.05 5.29
CA HIS A 383 -30.41 1.19 4.11
C HIS A 383 -29.22 1.33 3.13
N SER A 384 -28.69 2.55 2.97
CA SER A 384 -27.50 2.78 2.12
C SER A 384 -26.28 2.07 2.66
N ILE A 385 -26.07 2.06 3.99
CA ILE A 385 -24.99 1.29 4.64
C ILE A 385 -25.20 -0.20 4.40
N GLN A 386 -26.37 -0.74 4.70
CA GLN A 386 -26.70 -2.16 4.55
C GLN A 386 -26.49 -2.65 3.11
N ARG A 387 -26.93 -1.88 2.10
CA ARG A 387 -26.74 -2.18 0.67
C ARG A 387 -25.28 -2.18 0.24
N ALA A 388 -24.43 -1.38 0.90
CA ALA A 388 -23.00 -1.33 0.59
C ALA A 388 -22.23 -2.53 1.14
N ILE A 389 -22.78 -3.26 2.15
CA ILE A 389 -22.09 -4.36 2.81
C ILE A 389 -21.92 -5.56 1.88
N ASN A 390 -20.69 -6.06 1.84
CA ASN A 390 -20.37 -7.34 1.25
C ASN A 390 -20.07 -8.34 2.36
N PHE A 391 -21.01 -9.21 2.66
CA PHE A 391 -20.92 -10.20 3.75
C PHE A 391 -19.75 -11.20 3.65
N LYS A 392 -19.03 -11.21 2.51
CA LYS A 392 -17.78 -11.95 2.38
C LYS A 392 -16.63 -11.31 3.17
N PHE A 393 -16.67 -9.98 3.33
CA PHE A 393 -15.59 -9.20 3.95
C PHE A 393 -16.06 -8.42 5.18
N GLY A 394 -17.35 -8.16 5.31
CA GLY A 394 -17.88 -7.29 6.33
C GLY A 394 -19.19 -7.74 6.95
N ASP A 395 -19.52 -7.13 8.06
CA ASP A 395 -20.78 -7.28 8.80
C ASP A 395 -21.17 -5.88 9.34
N PHE A 396 -22.34 -5.79 10.01
CA PHE A 396 -22.75 -4.57 10.68
C PHE A 396 -23.37 -4.85 12.05
N ILE A 397 -23.38 -3.81 12.87
CA ILE A 397 -24.08 -3.75 14.15
C ILE A 397 -24.85 -2.44 14.20
N GLU A 398 -26.10 -2.50 14.63
CA GLU A 398 -26.96 -1.37 14.84
C GLU A 398 -27.14 -1.11 16.35
N PHE A 399 -27.02 0.16 16.77
CA PHE A 399 -27.57 0.59 18.03
C PHE A 399 -29.04 0.96 17.85
N GLU A 400 -29.87 0.72 18.86
CA GLU A 400 -31.34 0.93 18.73
C GLU A 400 -31.67 2.40 18.46
N ASN A 401 -31.06 3.29 19.22
CA ASN A 401 -31.12 4.73 19.01
C ASN A 401 -29.71 5.28 18.80
N ASP A 402 -28.94 5.40 19.86
CA ASP A 402 -27.54 5.84 19.84
C ASP A 402 -26.71 5.08 20.88
N ILE A 403 -25.37 5.22 20.82
CA ILE A 403 -24.48 4.55 21.75
C ILE A 403 -24.70 5.02 23.20
N GLU A 404 -25.12 6.28 23.39
CA GLU A 404 -25.34 6.83 24.71
C GLU A 404 -26.54 6.13 25.42
N GLU A 405 -27.62 5.80 24.69
CA GLU A 405 -28.72 5.01 25.28
C GLU A 405 -28.27 3.58 25.61
N GLU A 406 -27.43 2.98 24.78
CA GLU A 406 -26.86 1.66 25.07
C GLU A 406 -25.95 1.68 26.30
N LEU A 407 -25.25 2.80 26.60
CA LEU A 407 -24.39 2.95 27.77
C LEU A 407 -25.18 2.97 29.09
N TYR A 408 -26.32 3.65 29.10
CA TYR A 408 -27.11 3.81 30.32
C TYR A 408 -28.25 2.78 30.42
N ASN A 409 -28.55 2.05 29.35
CA ASN A 409 -29.71 1.19 29.20
C ASN A 409 -31.04 1.92 29.51
N GLU A 410 -31.10 3.21 29.17
CA GLU A 410 -32.22 4.10 29.45
C GLU A 410 -32.50 4.98 28.22
N LYS A 411 -33.79 5.27 28.00
CA LYS A 411 -34.23 6.22 26.96
C LYS A 411 -33.80 7.63 27.36
N ARG A 412 -33.23 8.35 26.41
CA ARG A 412 -32.72 9.70 26.63
C ARG A 412 -33.70 10.75 26.13
N GLU A 413 -33.74 11.88 26.84
CA GLU A 413 -34.41 13.09 26.37
C GLU A 413 -33.50 13.88 25.39
N ARG A 414 -34.12 14.70 24.51
CA ARG A 414 -33.38 15.60 23.62
C ARG A 414 -32.62 16.63 24.44
N LYS A 415 -31.35 16.42 24.72
CA LYS A 415 -30.47 17.39 25.39
C LYS A 415 -29.35 17.80 24.43
N ASN A 416 -29.05 19.12 24.40
CA ASN A 416 -27.87 19.64 23.71
C ASN A 416 -26.59 19.27 24.52
N TYR A 417 -26.03 18.14 24.23
CA TYR A 417 -24.78 17.69 24.85
C TYR A 417 -23.59 18.41 24.25
N LYS A 418 -23.00 19.33 24.96
CA LYS A 418 -21.66 19.81 24.72
C LYS A 418 -20.69 18.73 25.25
N ASN A 419 -19.67 18.34 24.47
CA ASN A 419 -18.64 17.35 24.86
C ASN A 419 -19.14 15.92 25.13
N LYS A 420 -20.02 15.37 24.27
CA LYS A 420 -20.49 13.98 24.35
C LYS A 420 -19.38 12.94 24.60
N PRO A 421 -18.24 12.96 23.86
CA PRO A 421 -17.16 11.99 24.08
C PRO A 421 -16.57 12.00 25.49
N PHE A 422 -16.44 13.20 26.09
CA PHE A 422 -15.92 13.35 27.45
C PHE A 422 -16.85 12.73 28.50
N TYR A 423 -18.15 13.03 28.42
CA TYR A 423 -19.12 12.49 29.37
C TYR A 423 -19.29 10.99 29.24
N ALA A 424 -19.34 10.48 28.02
CA ALA A 424 -19.41 9.04 27.76
C ALA A 424 -18.18 8.31 28.33
N LEU A 425 -16.97 8.84 28.09
CA LEU A 425 -15.75 8.28 28.65
C LEU A 425 -15.75 8.35 30.18
N LYS A 426 -16.16 9.47 30.78
CA LYS A 426 -16.26 9.62 32.23
C LYS A 426 -17.15 8.52 32.82
N THR A 427 -18.35 8.33 32.28
CA THR A 427 -19.30 7.30 32.75
C THR A 427 -18.68 5.89 32.69
N VAL A 428 -18.12 5.48 31.55
CA VAL A 428 -17.59 4.12 31.39
C VAL A 428 -16.32 3.88 32.18
N SER A 429 -15.64 4.96 32.64
CA SER A 429 -14.40 4.88 33.45
C SER A 429 -14.67 4.82 34.94
N GLU A 430 -15.88 5.06 35.40
CA GLU A 430 -16.27 4.88 36.81
C GLU A 430 -16.05 3.43 37.26
N GLU A 431 -15.56 3.25 38.50
CA GLU A 431 -15.21 1.91 39.01
C GLU A 431 -16.43 1.00 39.15
N ASP A 432 -17.55 1.57 39.50
CA ASP A 432 -18.84 0.88 39.70
C ASP A 432 -19.66 0.73 38.39
N TYR A 433 -19.17 1.27 37.27
CA TYR A 433 -19.87 1.14 35.99
C TYR A 433 -19.96 -0.31 35.53
N ILE A 434 -21.20 -0.80 35.46
CA ILE A 434 -21.52 -2.14 34.94
C ILE A 434 -21.92 -2.03 33.47
N ILE A 435 -21.20 -2.72 32.60
CA ILE A 435 -21.48 -2.73 31.16
C ILE A 435 -22.82 -3.45 30.93
N PRO A 436 -23.83 -2.80 30.33
CA PRO A 436 -25.09 -3.46 30.02
C PRO A 436 -24.89 -4.72 29.17
N ALA A 437 -25.60 -5.78 29.48
CA ALA A 437 -25.40 -7.09 28.84
C ALA A 437 -25.52 -7.01 27.30
N ARG A 438 -26.49 -6.26 26.81
CA ARG A 438 -26.70 -6.03 25.36
C ARG A 438 -25.50 -5.34 24.70
N LEU A 439 -24.95 -4.29 25.33
CA LEU A 439 -23.77 -3.59 24.83
C LEU A 439 -22.54 -4.51 24.87
N LYS A 440 -22.36 -5.29 25.96
CA LYS A 440 -21.28 -6.26 26.08
C LYS A 440 -21.30 -7.28 24.94
N GLU A 441 -22.46 -7.86 24.63
CA GLU A 441 -22.63 -8.82 23.53
C GLU A 441 -22.25 -8.21 22.18
N LYS A 442 -22.67 -6.95 21.91
CA LYS A 442 -22.31 -6.21 20.69
C LYS A 442 -20.79 -6.01 20.60
N ILE A 443 -20.13 -5.61 21.71
CA ILE A 443 -18.68 -5.41 21.74
C ILE A 443 -17.94 -6.74 21.51
N GLU A 444 -18.39 -7.84 22.12
CA GLU A 444 -17.83 -9.16 21.89
C GLU A 444 -17.96 -9.59 20.41
N LYS A 445 -19.11 -9.31 19.76
CA LYS A 445 -19.29 -9.56 18.31
C LYS A 445 -18.31 -8.76 17.46
N ILE A 446 -17.99 -7.50 17.82
CA ILE A 446 -17.04 -6.64 17.10
C ILE A 446 -15.65 -7.29 17.07
N TYR A 447 -15.22 -7.84 18.21
CA TYR A 447 -13.84 -8.32 18.42
C TYR A 447 -13.67 -9.85 18.18
N LYS A 448 -14.72 -10.53 17.82
CA LYS A 448 -14.60 -11.90 17.27
C LYS A 448 -13.94 -11.88 15.90
#